data_4861cd82f55d21ff34f5e60083c8e3f1
#
_entry.id   4861cd82f55d21ff34f5e60083c8e3f1
#
_cell.length_a   1.000
_cell.length_b   1.000
_cell.length_c   1.000
_cell.angle_alpha   90.00
_cell.angle_beta   90.00
_cell.angle_gamma   90.00
#
_symmetry.space_group_name_H-M   'P 1'
#
loop_
_entity.id
_entity.type
_entity.pdbx_description
1 polymer ?
#
loop_
_entity_poly.entity_id
_entity_poly.type
_entity_poly.pdbx_seq_one_letter_code
_entity_poly.pdbx_strand_id
1 'polypeptide(L)'
;MHVYIVRHTSVVLDGNETCYGDMDIDVRPTFEEEASITRAALEGLSFDGVFSSPLQRARKLADFCGYGFATLDDRLKEMNFGDWEGQPWAEIIKDEPVDQFFARYIEGVPPGGESLMMQYARVRDFFLEKRREGYKQILVFCHGGVINCARTITGEVRLVDAFASLPGFGSVTRLDFTHLED
;
A
#
# COMPACT_ATOMS: atom_id res chain seq x y z
N MET A 1 -12.83 13.10 -6.08
CA MET A 1 -12.54 11.77 -6.66
C MET A 1 -12.70 10.73 -5.58
N HIS A 2 -13.45 9.65 -5.83
CA HIS A 2 -13.54 8.51 -4.93
C HIS A 2 -12.49 7.46 -5.30
N VAL A 3 -11.84 6.88 -4.30
CA VAL A 3 -10.81 5.86 -4.50
C VAL A 3 -11.19 4.62 -3.70
N TYR A 4 -11.29 3.49 -4.37
CA TYR A 4 -11.32 2.17 -3.74
C TYR A 4 -9.90 1.63 -3.77
N ILE A 5 -9.31 1.49 -2.60
CA ILE A 5 -7.92 1.07 -2.46
C ILE A 5 -7.86 -0.28 -1.75
N VAL A 6 -7.11 -1.21 -2.33
CA VAL A 6 -7.11 -2.63 -1.98
C VAL A 6 -5.71 -3.03 -1.53
N ARG A 7 -5.60 -3.61 -0.33
CA ARG A 7 -4.37 -4.26 0.10
C ARG A 7 -4.29 -5.66 -0.52
N HIS A 8 -3.10 -6.04 -1.01
CA HIS A 8 -2.84 -7.42 -1.44
C HIS A 8 -3.20 -8.46 -0.36
N THR A 9 -3.39 -9.72 -0.75
CA THR A 9 -3.59 -10.85 0.16
C THR A 9 -2.34 -11.19 0.94
N SER A 10 -2.41 -12.08 1.91
CA SER A 10 -1.25 -12.51 2.70
C SER A 10 -0.14 -13.09 1.81
N VAL A 11 1.11 -12.93 2.24
CA VAL A 11 2.31 -13.37 1.52
C VAL A 11 3.03 -14.47 2.29
N VAL A 12 3.95 -15.18 1.62
CA VAL A 12 4.67 -16.32 2.22
C VAL A 12 5.61 -15.95 3.36
N LEU A 13 6.00 -14.67 3.49
CA LEU A 13 6.75 -14.16 4.65
C LEU A 13 5.83 -13.66 5.76
N ASP A 14 6.26 -13.80 7.00
CA ASP A 14 5.62 -13.14 8.13
C ASP A 14 6.20 -11.73 8.30
N GLY A 15 5.41 -10.71 7.99
CA GLY A 15 5.83 -9.30 8.10
C GLY A 15 5.99 -8.80 9.53
N ASN A 16 5.50 -9.54 10.55
CA ASN A 16 5.77 -9.22 11.94
C ASN A 16 7.20 -9.64 12.35
N GLU A 17 7.74 -10.65 11.69
CA GLU A 17 9.07 -11.18 11.98
C GLU A 17 10.12 -10.62 11.03
N THR A 18 9.79 -10.49 9.73
CA THR A 18 10.72 -10.15 8.66
C THR A 18 10.35 -8.82 8.01
N CYS A 19 11.31 -7.92 7.90
CA CYS A 19 11.17 -6.67 7.15
C CYS A 19 11.02 -6.98 5.65
N TYR A 20 9.94 -6.50 5.05
CA TYR A 20 9.78 -6.47 3.60
C TYR A 20 8.92 -5.29 3.16
N GLY A 21 9.22 -4.74 2.01
CA GLY A 21 8.47 -3.64 1.42
C GLY A 21 8.48 -3.74 -0.10
N ASP A 22 9.49 -3.22 -0.78
CA ASP A 22 9.64 -3.27 -2.24
C ASP A 22 10.05 -4.66 -2.77
N MET A 23 10.50 -5.56 -1.89
CA MET A 23 10.79 -6.94 -2.24
C MET A 23 9.58 -7.62 -2.89
N ASP A 24 9.79 -8.27 -4.04
CA ASP A 24 8.70 -8.89 -4.82
C ASP A 24 8.38 -10.32 -4.34
N ILE A 25 7.67 -10.38 -3.20
CA ILE A 25 7.31 -11.62 -2.50
C ILE A 25 6.00 -12.18 -3.05
N ASP A 26 5.91 -13.50 -3.12
CA ASP A 26 4.73 -14.22 -3.57
C ASP A 26 3.64 -14.35 -2.49
N VAL A 27 2.42 -14.60 -2.93
CA VAL A 27 1.24 -14.82 -2.11
C VAL A 27 1.26 -16.21 -1.46
N ARG A 28 0.53 -16.38 -0.35
CA ARG A 28 0.35 -17.67 0.33
C ARG A 28 -0.55 -18.62 -0.47
N PRO A 29 -0.52 -19.94 -0.19
CA PRO A 29 -1.45 -20.92 -0.79
C PRO A 29 -2.94 -20.61 -0.53
N THR A 30 -3.26 -19.83 0.53
CA THR A 30 -4.63 -19.35 0.85
C THR A 30 -5.11 -18.23 -0.06
N PHE A 31 -4.33 -17.84 -1.08
CA PHE A 31 -4.58 -16.70 -1.96
C PHE A 31 -6.00 -16.69 -2.56
N GLU A 32 -6.46 -17.80 -3.12
CA GLU A 32 -7.76 -17.83 -3.81
C GLU A 32 -8.94 -17.61 -2.84
N GLU A 33 -8.84 -18.12 -1.63
CA GLU A 33 -9.85 -17.90 -0.58
C GLU A 33 -9.91 -16.42 -0.18
N GLU A 34 -8.76 -15.82 0.13
CA GLU A 34 -8.64 -14.41 0.49
C GLU A 34 -9.08 -13.49 -0.67
N ALA A 35 -8.61 -13.78 -1.89
CA ALA A 35 -8.90 -13.00 -3.08
C ALA A 35 -10.40 -13.06 -3.46
N SER A 36 -11.08 -14.20 -3.19
CA SER A 36 -12.51 -14.33 -3.41
C SER A 36 -13.33 -13.37 -2.55
N ILE A 37 -12.90 -13.12 -1.30
CA ILE A 37 -13.52 -12.13 -0.41
C ILE A 37 -13.35 -10.73 -0.98
N THR A 38 -12.14 -10.38 -1.43
CA THR A 38 -11.87 -9.09 -2.08
C THR A 38 -12.70 -8.91 -3.34
N ARG A 39 -12.78 -9.93 -4.20
CA ARG A 39 -13.58 -9.88 -5.43
C ARG A 39 -15.06 -9.66 -5.13
N ALA A 40 -15.63 -10.35 -4.14
CA ALA A 40 -17.01 -10.16 -3.73
C ALA A 40 -17.27 -8.72 -3.20
N ALA A 41 -16.32 -8.14 -2.48
CA ALA A 41 -16.42 -6.76 -2.00
C ALA A 41 -16.39 -5.70 -3.13
N LEU A 42 -15.86 -6.05 -4.30
CA LEU A 42 -15.82 -5.19 -5.50
C LEU A 42 -17.01 -5.42 -6.44
N GLU A 43 -17.85 -6.42 -6.19
CA GLU A 43 -18.97 -6.75 -7.05
C GLU A 43 -19.96 -5.60 -7.17
N GLY A 44 -20.43 -5.34 -8.40
CA GLY A 44 -21.37 -4.26 -8.69
C GLY A 44 -20.77 -2.85 -8.70
N LEU A 45 -19.49 -2.68 -8.37
CA LEU A 45 -18.81 -1.40 -8.50
C LEU A 45 -18.29 -1.20 -9.92
N SER A 46 -18.24 0.05 -10.36
CA SER A 46 -17.68 0.45 -11.66
C SER A 46 -16.62 1.52 -11.47
N PHE A 47 -15.57 1.46 -12.27
CA PHE A 47 -14.43 2.37 -12.14
C PHE A 47 -14.08 2.94 -13.52
N ASP A 48 -13.76 4.23 -13.57
CA ASP A 48 -13.27 4.91 -14.77
C ASP A 48 -11.73 4.83 -14.93
N GLY A 49 -11.03 4.31 -13.91
CA GLY A 49 -9.62 3.95 -13.96
C GLY A 49 -9.27 2.85 -12.98
N VAL A 50 -8.42 1.91 -13.40
CA VAL A 50 -7.91 0.82 -12.54
C VAL A 50 -6.39 0.81 -12.59
N PHE A 51 -5.77 0.84 -11.42
CA PHE A 51 -4.31 0.94 -11.25
C PHE A 51 -3.81 -0.14 -10.30
N SER A 52 -2.56 -0.54 -10.47
CA SER A 52 -1.91 -1.51 -9.58
C SER A 52 -0.45 -1.19 -9.34
N SER A 53 0.02 -1.49 -8.13
CA SER A 53 1.44 -1.67 -7.89
C SER A 53 2.00 -2.74 -8.84
N PRO A 54 3.22 -2.60 -9.38
CA PRO A 54 3.84 -3.61 -10.21
C PRO A 54 4.27 -4.86 -9.45
N LEU A 55 4.30 -4.84 -8.10
CA LEU A 55 4.69 -5.99 -7.29
C LEU A 55 3.67 -7.13 -7.45
N GLN A 56 4.17 -8.37 -7.63
CA GLN A 56 3.36 -9.52 -8.03
C GLN A 56 2.16 -9.79 -7.12
N ARG A 57 2.29 -9.58 -5.80
CA ARG A 57 1.20 -9.80 -4.84
C ARG A 57 -0.02 -8.90 -5.07
N ALA A 58 0.20 -7.65 -5.53
CA ALA A 58 -0.88 -6.74 -5.89
C ALA A 58 -1.45 -7.08 -7.28
N ARG A 59 -0.58 -7.38 -8.26
CA ARG A 59 -0.99 -7.75 -9.62
C ARG A 59 -1.81 -9.03 -9.65
N LYS A 60 -1.39 -10.06 -8.91
CA LYS A 60 -2.13 -11.34 -8.82
C LYS A 60 -3.55 -11.12 -8.29
N LEU A 61 -3.71 -10.25 -7.27
CA LEU A 61 -5.03 -9.92 -6.75
C LEU A 61 -5.87 -9.15 -7.76
N ALA A 62 -5.28 -8.17 -8.46
CA ALA A 62 -5.96 -7.43 -9.52
C ALA A 62 -6.45 -8.37 -10.63
N ASP A 63 -5.59 -9.27 -11.09
CA ASP A 63 -5.91 -10.25 -12.13
C ASP A 63 -7.05 -11.19 -11.68
N PHE A 64 -6.96 -11.77 -10.48
CA PHE A 64 -7.99 -12.63 -9.92
C PHE A 64 -9.36 -11.94 -9.78
N CYS A 65 -9.37 -10.65 -9.44
CA CYS A 65 -10.58 -9.85 -9.36
C CYS A 65 -11.13 -9.42 -10.73
N GLY A 66 -10.49 -9.82 -11.84
CA GLY A 66 -10.92 -9.48 -13.21
C GLY A 66 -10.33 -8.18 -13.76
N TYR A 67 -9.32 -7.62 -13.10
CA TYR A 67 -8.67 -6.36 -13.46
C TYR A 67 -7.21 -6.54 -13.93
N GLY A 68 -6.91 -7.65 -14.61
CA GLY A 68 -5.57 -7.93 -15.14
C GLY A 68 -5.05 -6.88 -16.15
N PHE A 69 -5.94 -5.99 -16.63
CA PHE A 69 -5.62 -4.84 -17.47
C PHE A 69 -5.23 -3.57 -16.68
N ALA A 70 -5.15 -3.63 -15.34
CA ALA A 70 -4.82 -2.49 -14.50
C ALA A 70 -3.51 -1.82 -14.94
N THR A 71 -3.50 -0.49 -15.03
CA THR A 71 -2.30 0.28 -15.32
C THR A 71 -1.33 0.19 -14.15
N LEU A 72 -0.09 -0.24 -14.43
CA LEU A 72 0.95 -0.34 -13.40
C LEU A 72 1.58 1.02 -13.15
N ASP A 73 1.79 1.36 -11.87
CA ASP A 73 2.45 2.59 -11.47
C ASP A 73 3.41 2.33 -10.31
N ASP A 74 4.68 2.67 -10.47
CA ASP A 74 5.73 2.46 -9.47
C ASP A 74 5.50 3.25 -8.17
N ARG A 75 4.76 4.35 -8.23
CA ARG A 75 4.37 5.15 -7.06
C ARG A 75 3.45 4.40 -6.10
N LEU A 76 2.87 3.27 -6.53
CA LEU A 76 2.00 2.40 -5.74
C LEU A 76 2.75 1.24 -5.07
N LYS A 77 4.06 1.10 -5.26
CA LYS A 77 4.88 0.11 -4.54
C LYS A 77 4.86 0.35 -3.04
N GLU A 78 5.09 -0.71 -2.26
CA GLU A 78 5.27 -0.58 -0.82
C GLU A 78 6.56 0.20 -0.50
N MET A 79 6.72 0.62 0.74
CA MET A 79 7.92 1.33 1.20
C MET A 79 9.17 0.49 0.91
N ASN A 80 10.16 1.13 0.30
CA ASN A 80 11.46 0.51 0.10
C ASN A 80 12.29 0.62 1.38
N PHE A 81 12.48 -0.50 2.08
CA PHE A 81 13.30 -0.56 3.28
C PHE A 81 14.79 -0.79 2.99
N GLY A 82 15.21 -0.83 1.72
CA GLY A 82 16.59 -0.93 1.31
C GLY A 82 17.29 -2.16 1.88
N ASP A 83 18.46 -1.96 2.49
CA ASP A 83 19.30 -3.04 3.02
C ASP A 83 18.66 -3.81 4.19
N TRP A 84 17.54 -3.36 4.72
CA TRP A 84 16.81 -4.10 5.77
C TRP A 84 15.88 -5.18 5.22
N GLU A 85 15.53 -5.12 3.94
CA GLU A 85 14.61 -6.09 3.36
C GLU A 85 15.14 -7.51 3.46
N GLY A 86 14.28 -8.43 3.93
CA GLY A 86 14.62 -9.81 4.20
C GLY A 86 15.28 -10.07 5.55
N GLN A 87 15.59 -9.04 6.34
CA GLN A 87 16.15 -9.19 7.68
C GLN A 87 15.05 -9.29 8.76
N PRO A 88 15.30 -10.00 9.87
CA PRO A 88 14.40 -9.99 11.02
C PRO A 88 14.29 -8.58 11.63
N TRP A 89 13.09 -8.14 11.96
CA TRP A 89 12.89 -6.86 12.67
C TRP A 89 13.67 -6.78 13.98
N ALA A 90 13.80 -7.90 14.70
CA ALA A 90 14.58 -7.97 15.93
C ALA A 90 16.04 -7.58 15.74
N GLU A 91 16.64 -7.91 14.58
CA GLU A 91 18.00 -7.53 14.26
C GLU A 91 18.13 -6.05 13.83
N ILE A 92 17.11 -5.52 13.18
CA ILE A 92 17.08 -4.13 12.71
C ILE A 92 16.86 -3.16 13.88
N ILE A 93 15.90 -3.47 14.76
CA ILE A 93 15.48 -2.59 15.87
C ILE A 93 16.46 -2.69 17.06
N LYS A 94 16.98 -3.89 17.32
CA LYS A 94 17.90 -4.21 18.42
C LYS A 94 17.48 -3.62 19.77
N ASP A 95 18.13 -2.55 20.20
CA ASP A 95 18.05 -2.00 21.55
C ASP A 95 17.19 -0.72 21.65
N GLU A 96 16.46 -0.38 20.59
CA GLU A 96 15.63 0.83 20.53
C GLU A 96 14.13 0.48 20.73
N PRO A 97 13.35 1.27 21.49
CA PRO A 97 11.89 1.12 21.53
C PRO A 97 11.27 1.26 20.14
N VAL A 98 10.34 0.36 19.80
CA VAL A 98 9.72 0.24 18.46
C VAL A 98 9.10 1.56 17.99
N ASP A 99 8.42 2.28 18.89
CA ASP A 99 7.79 3.56 18.59
C ASP A 99 8.81 4.65 18.27
N GLN A 100 9.95 4.68 18.97
CA GLN A 100 11.03 5.63 18.68
C GLN A 100 11.74 5.28 17.37
N PHE A 101 11.96 4.00 17.11
CA PHE A 101 12.53 3.52 15.86
C PHE A 101 11.71 4.01 14.67
N PHE A 102 10.39 3.72 14.63
CA PHE A 102 9.55 4.13 13.51
C PHE A 102 9.34 5.65 13.43
N ALA A 103 9.27 6.36 14.57
CA ALA A 103 9.20 7.83 14.59
C ALA A 103 10.40 8.47 13.89
N ARG A 104 11.60 7.91 14.06
CA ARG A 104 12.82 8.36 13.38
C ARG A 104 12.74 8.21 11.86
N TYR A 105 12.08 7.16 11.35
CA TYR A 105 11.97 6.88 9.90
C TYR A 105 10.78 7.55 9.23
N ILE A 106 10.09 8.45 9.90
CA ILE A 106 9.16 9.37 9.21
C ILE A 106 9.94 10.19 8.19
N GLU A 107 11.07 10.79 8.59
CA GLU A 107 11.98 11.58 7.74
C GLU A 107 13.29 10.84 7.43
N GLY A 108 13.74 9.97 8.33
CA GLY A 108 14.97 9.20 8.17
C GLY A 108 14.84 8.14 7.08
N VAL A 109 15.93 7.92 6.35
CA VAL A 109 16.01 6.97 5.23
C VAL A 109 16.77 5.72 5.66
N PRO A 110 16.18 4.51 5.54
CA PRO A 110 16.93 3.27 5.66
C PRO A 110 18.06 3.21 4.64
N PRO A 111 19.20 2.58 4.93
CA PRO A 111 20.29 2.43 3.95
C PRO A 111 19.77 1.82 2.64
N GLY A 112 19.96 2.53 1.52
CA GLY A 112 19.49 2.11 0.20
C GLY A 112 17.97 2.15 -0.02
N GLY A 113 17.21 2.69 0.93
CA GLY A 113 15.74 2.73 0.90
C GLY A 113 15.14 4.12 0.76
N GLU A 114 13.89 4.27 1.22
CA GLU A 114 13.15 5.54 1.26
C GLU A 114 12.59 5.79 2.68
N SER A 115 12.34 7.07 3.02
CA SER A 115 11.61 7.44 4.24
C SER A 115 10.10 7.34 4.04
N LEU A 116 9.33 7.33 5.15
CA LEU A 116 7.87 7.41 5.08
C LEU A 116 7.39 8.69 4.37
N MET A 117 8.09 9.81 4.57
CA MET A 117 7.78 11.07 3.86
C MET A 117 8.00 10.96 2.35
N MET A 118 9.00 10.22 1.89
CA MET A 118 9.24 9.97 0.46
C MET A 118 8.11 9.10 -0.12
N GLN A 119 7.74 8.02 0.58
CA GLN A 119 6.58 7.21 0.19
C GLN A 119 5.30 8.06 0.13
N TYR A 120 5.03 8.84 1.17
CA TYR A 120 3.88 9.76 1.22
C TYR A 120 3.86 10.71 0.02
N ALA A 121 5.00 11.32 -0.30
CA ALA A 121 5.10 12.27 -1.41
C ALA A 121 4.74 11.62 -2.76
N ARG A 122 5.32 10.43 -3.09
CA ARG A 122 5.02 9.75 -4.35
C ARG A 122 3.57 9.25 -4.44
N VAL A 123 3.00 8.81 -3.33
CA VAL A 123 1.58 8.40 -3.26
C VAL A 123 0.66 9.60 -3.45
N ARG A 124 0.99 10.75 -2.83
CA ARG A 124 0.24 12.00 -3.02
C ARG A 124 0.30 12.46 -4.46
N ASP A 125 1.47 12.44 -5.08
CA ASP A 125 1.65 12.82 -6.50
C ASP A 125 0.80 11.95 -7.43
N PHE A 126 0.71 10.64 -7.17
CA PHE A 126 -0.17 9.74 -7.92
C PHE A 126 -1.64 10.20 -7.84
N PHE A 127 -2.19 10.39 -6.65
CA PHE A 127 -3.59 10.76 -6.51
C PHE A 127 -3.92 12.16 -7.03
N LEU A 128 -3.00 13.12 -6.88
CA LEU A 128 -3.13 14.46 -7.47
C LEU A 128 -3.19 14.39 -9.00
N GLU A 129 -2.30 13.63 -9.62
CA GLU A 129 -2.28 13.44 -11.08
C GLU A 129 -3.61 12.83 -11.56
N LYS A 130 -4.07 11.72 -10.92
CA LYS A 130 -5.32 11.08 -11.34
C LYS A 130 -6.55 11.99 -11.18
N ARG A 131 -6.55 12.80 -10.14
CA ARG A 131 -7.59 13.83 -9.96
C ARG A 131 -7.53 14.90 -11.05
N ARG A 132 -6.35 15.39 -11.43
CA ARG A 132 -6.15 16.39 -12.52
C ARG A 132 -6.54 15.82 -13.89
N GLU A 133 -6.30 14.53 -14.11
CA GLU A 133 -6.75 13.81 -15.33
C GLU A 133 -8.28 13.66 -15.40
N GLY A 134 -9.01 13.98 -14.31
CA GLY A 134 -10.46 14.07 -14.29
C GLY A 134 -11.18 12.78 -13.88
N TYR A 135 -10.47 11.77 -13.42
CA TYR A 135 -11.08 10.55 -12.87
C TYR A 135 -12.06 10.87 -11.75
N LYS A 136 -13.20 10.18 -11.72
CA LYS A 136 -14.23 10.33 -10.70
C LYS A 136 -14.23 9.22 -9.67
N GLN A 137 -14.01 7.97 -10.12
CA GLN A 137 -13.96 6.79 -9.27
C GLN A 137 -12.90 5.83 -9.79
N ILE A 138 -11.85 5.59 -9.02
CA ILE A 138 -10.76 4.69 -9.38
C ILE A 138 -10.63 3.52 -8.41
N LEU A 139 -10.07 2.42 -8.93
CA LEU A 139 -9.67 1.25 -8.15
C LEU A 139 -8.14 1.12 -8.15
N VAL A 140 -7.55 0.89 -6.98
CA VAL A 140 -6.10 0.82 -6.80
C VAL A 140 -5.74 -0.44 -6.02
N PHE A 141 -4.95 -1.33 -6.59
CA PHE A 141 -4.39 -2.51 -5.91
C PHE A 141 -2.97 -2.20 -5.44
N CYS A 142 -2.74 -2.29 -4.13
CA CYS A 142 -1.46 -1.87 -3.55
C CYS A 142 -1.17 -2.52 -2.18
N HIS A 143 -0.60 -1.78 -1.24
CA HIS A 143 0.01 -2.26 0.00
C HIS A 143 -0.44 -1.45 1.20
N GLY A 144 -0.14 -1.96 2.41
CA GLY A 144 -0.57 -1.36 3.66
C GLY A 144 -0.04 0.06 3.89
N GLY A 145 1.24 0.30 3.62
CA GLY A 145 1.85 1.62 3.76
C GLY A 145 1.27 2.64 2.77
N VAL A 146 1.02 2.24 1.53
CA VAL A 146 0.38 3.08 0.51
C VAL A 146 -1.03 3.48 0.94
N ILE A 147 -1.82 2.55 1.51
CA ILE A 147 -3.16 2.84 2.00
C ILE A 147 -3.10 3.83 3.16
N ASN A 148 -2.16 3.67 4.09
CA ASN A 148 -2.01 4.60 5.21
C ASN A 148 -1.55 5.98 4.75
N CYS A 149 -0.68 6.09 3.75
CA CYS A 149 -0.38 7.36 3.10
C CYS A 149 -1.64 7.99 2.50
N ALA A 150 -2.46 7.21 1.78
CA ALA A 150 -3.72 7.69 1.21
C ALA A 150 -4.72 8.17 2.28
N ARG A 151 -4.84 7.44 3.40
CA ARG A 151 -5.67 7.83 4.56
C ARG A 151 -5.14 9.10 5.24
N THR A 152 -3.82 9.30 5.27
CA THR A 152 -3.23 10.53 5.78
C THR A 152 -3.56 11.72 4.86
N ILE A 153 -3.49 11.53 3.55
CA ILE A 153 -3.84 12.55 2.56
C ILE A 153 -5.32 12.98 2.69
N THR A 154 -6.21 12.05 2.99
CA THR A 154 -7.65 12.35 3.23
C THR A 154 -7.94 12.85 4.65
N GLY A 155 -6.95 12.90 5.53
CA GLY A 155 -7.10 13.38 6.91
C GLY A 155 -7.71 12.37 7.89
N GLU A 156 -7.83 11.08 7.51
CA GLU A 156 -8.39 10.05 8.39
C GLU A 156 -7.40 9.60 9.48
N VAL A 157 -6.10 9.63 9.19
CA VAL A 157 -5.03 9.28 10.13
C VAL A 157 -3.88 10.27 10.03
N ARG A 158 -3.11 10.43 11.11
CA ARG A 158 -1.87 11.23 11.05
C ARG A 158 -0.74 10.36 10.51
N LEU A 159 0.19 10.96 9.77
CA LEU A 159 1.33 10.24 9.21
C LEU A 159 2.18 9.55 10.29
N VAL A 160 2.32 10.18 11.46
CA VAL A 160 3.07 9.62 12.60
C VAL A 160 2.45 8.32 13.15
N ASP A 161 1.18 8.08 12.91
CA ASP A 161 0.46 6.87 13.34
C ASP A 161 0.41 5.80 12.24
N ALA A 162 1.00 6.05 11.05
CA ALA A 162 0.88 5.18 9.88
C ALA A 162 1.48 3.78 10.09
N PHE A 163 2.49 3.64 10.95
CA PHE A 163 3.06 2.34 11.28
C PHE A 163 2.27 1.57 12.35
N ALA A 164 1.43 2.25 13.16
CA ALA A 164 0.76 1.63 14.29
C ALA A 164 -0.35 0.64 13.89
N SER A 165 -0.94 0.82 12.71
CA SER A 165 -2.08 0.01 12.26
C SER A 165 -2.13 -0.05 10.73
N LEU A 166 -1.90 -1.23 10.19
CA LEU A 166 -2.08 -1.49 8.76
C LEU A 166 -3.48 -2.06 8.49
N PRO A 167 -4.12 -1.69 7.36
CA PRO A 167 -5.35 -2.35 6.91
C PRO A 167 -5.15 -3.86 6.78
N GLY A 168 -6.19 -4.66 6.99
CA GLY A 168 -6.11 -6.12 6.83
C GLY A 168 -5.75 -6.55 5.41
N PHE A 169 -5.13 -7.71 5.25
CA PHE A 169 -4.88 -8.31 3.93
C PHE A 169 -6.20 -8.51 3.19
N GLY A 170 -6.22 -8.27 1.88
CA GLY A 170 -7.40 -8.37 1.03
C GLY A 170 -8.48 -7.30 1.30
N SER A 171 -8.25 -6.37 2.23
CA SER A 171 -9.23 -5.33 2.55
C SER A 171 -9.45 -4.35 1.41
N VAL A 172 -10.68 -3.88 1.26
CA VAL A 172 -11.08 -2.79 0.37
C VAL A 172 -11.45 -1.58 1.23
N THR A 173 -10.75 -0.47 1.04
CA THR A 173 -11.01 0.78 1.74
C THR A 173 -11.51 1.82 0.73
N ARG A 174 -12.60 2.52 1.04
CA ARG A 174 -13.08 3.63 0.23
C ARG A 174 -12.63 4.94 0.84
N LEU A 175 -11.95 5.78 0.06
CA LEU A 175 -11.45 7.09 0.46
C LEU A 175 -12.03 8.19 -0.43
N ASP A 176 -12.20 9.40 0.12
CA ASP A 176 -12.72 10.57 -0.59
C ASP A 176 -11.63 11.63 -0.77
N PHE A 177 -11.19 11.80 -2.00
CA PHE A 177 -10.20 12.80 -2.42
C PHE A 177 -10.86 14.07 -3.01
N THR A 178 -12.12 14.32 -2.74
CA THR A 178 -12.84 15.49 -3.30
C THR A 178 -12.24 16.80 -2.82
N HIS A 179 -11.76 16.85 -1.59
CA HIS A 179 -11.21 18.04 -0.93
C HIS A 179 -9.68 18.11 -0.95
N LEU A 180 -9.01 17.21 -1.71
CA LEU A 180 -7.55 17.27 -1.84
C LEU A 180 -7.15 18.57 -2.58
N GLU A 181 -6.38 19.41 -1.92
CA GLU A 181 -5.82 20.63 -2.52
C GLU A 181 -4.54 20.32 -3.32
N ASP A 182 -4.30 21.10 -4.38
CA ASP A 182 -3.14 20.99 -5.27
C ASP A 182 -1.82 21.37 -4.59
#